data_2c4d4d1d1b0fe8357f10634bcadf8069
#
_entry.id   2c4d4d1d1b0fe8357f10634bcadf8069
#
_cell.length_a   1.000
_cell.length_b   1.000
_cell.length_c   1.000
_cell.angle_alpha   90.00
_cell.angle_beta   90.00
_cell.angle_gamma   90.00
#
_symmetry.space_group_name_H-M   'P 1'
#
loop_
_entity.id
_entity.type
_entity.pdbx_description
1 polymer ?
#
loop_
_entity_poly.entity_id
_entity_poly.type
_entity_poly.pdbx_seq_one_letter_code
_entity_poly.pdbx_strand_id
1 'polypeptide(L)'
;MIDAKRTAAELSNMYHTNDPIDLADHLGVYTQVGPLGKIYGCCLTIAGERFIYINSDLDKSTQKMVAAHELGHAVMHQEDYFFFNWMPDSLHRNRAEIEAHTFAAELLVPDSVVLEHPGFTLSQLSALTGYAENFLKFKKVGGVL
;
A
#
# COMPACT_ATOMS: atom_id res chain seq x y z
N MET A 1 -16.66 9.86 4.56
CA MET A 1 -16.03 8.52 4.65
C MET A 1 -14.95 8.35 3.59
N ILE A 2 -13.78 7.88 3.97
CA ILE A 2 -12.67 7.68 3.04
C ILE A 2 -12.91 6.40 2.24
N ASP A 3 -12.79 6.50 0.92
CA ASP A 3 -12.87 5.36 0.02
C ASP A 3 -11.47 5.10 -0.54
N ALA A 4 -10.77 4.16 0.07
CA ALA A 4 -9.38 3.87 -0.28
C ALA A 4 -9.23 3.31 -1.70
N LYS A 5 -10.16 2.46 -2.13
CA LYS A 5 -10.16 1.93 -3.50
C LYS A 5 -10.29 3.05 -4.52
N ARG A 6 -11.25 3.92 -4.31
CA ARG A 6 -11.49 5.05 -5.22
C ARG A 6 -10.29 6.01 -5.23
N THR A 7 -9.73 6.30 -4.07
CA THR A 7 -8.57 7.18 -3.97
C THR A 7 -7.39 6.62 -4.75
N ALA A 8 -7.09 5.33 -4.61
CA ALA A 8 -6.01 4.70 -5.35
C ALA A 8 -6.24 4.77 -6.86
N ALA A 9 -7.46 4.48 -7.30
CA ALA A 9 -7.80 4.49 -8.72
C ALA A 9 -7.71 5.91 -9.31
N GLU A 10 -8.21 6.91 -8.60
CA GLU A 10 -8.16 8.29 -9.06
C GLU A 10 -6.72 8.80 -9.20
N LEU A 11 -5.88 8.51 -8.21
CA LEU A 11 -4.47 8.95 -8.27
C LEU A 11 -3.70 8.23 -9.35
N SER A 12 -3.90 6.92 -9.49
CA SER A 12 -3.25 6.13 -10.53
C SER A 12 -3.63 6.64 -11.92
N ASN A 13 -4.89 6.96 -12.13
CA ASN A 13 -5.38 7.48 -13.40
C ASN A 13 -4.86 8.90 -13.67
N MET A 14 -4.83 9.73 -12.64
CA MET A 14 -4.39 11.13 -12.78
C MET A 14 -2.92 11.23 -13.18
N TYR A 15 -2.07 10.42 -12.59
CA TYR A 15 -0.62 10.48 -12.80
C TYR A 15 -0.08 9.38 -13.71
N HIS A 16 -0.94 8.52 -14.23
CA HIS A 16 -0.59 7.43 -15.16
C HIS A 16 0.49 6.49 -14.62
N THR A 17 0.39 6.17 -13.33
CA THR A 17 1.33 5.27 -12.67
C THR A 17 0.66 4.55 -11.50
N ASN A 18 1.08 3.31 -11.27
CA ASN A 18 0.72 2.57 -10.06
C ASN A 18 1.96 2.22 -9.23
N ASP A 19 3.11 2.78 -9.57
CA ASP A 19 4.31 2.65 -8.77
C ASP A 19 4.22 3.63 -7.59
N PRO A 20 4.25 3.14 -6.34
CA PRO A 20 4.05 4.02 -5.19
C PRO A 20 5.15 5.06 -5.01
N ILE A 21 6.39 4.77 -5.37
CA ILE A 21 7.49 5.72 -5.27
C ILE A 21 7.32 6.85 -6.30
N ASP A 22 6.99 6.47 -7.53
CA ASP A 22 6.74 7.44 -8.60
C ASP A 22 5.53 8.31 -8.26
N LEU A 23 4.46 7.68 -7.77
CA LEU A 23 3.26 8.39 -7.36
C LEU A 23 3.54 9.35 -6.20
N ALA A 24 4.32 8.92 -5.20
CA ALA A 24 4.72 9.76 -4.08
C ALA A 24 5.47 11.00 -4.57
N ASP A 25 6.36 10.83 -5.53
CA ASP A 25 7.11 11.94 -6.12
C ASP A 25 6.17 12.97 -6.74
N HIS A 26 5.19 12.53 -7.53
CA HIS A 26 4.19 13.43 -8.11
C HIS A 26 3.38 14.18 -7.04
N LEU A 27 3.16 13.56 -5.89
CA LEU A 27 2.36 14.12 -4.82
C LEU A 27 3.17 14.98 -3.83
N GLY A 28 4.47 15.12 -4.06
CA GLY A 28 5.32 15.89 -3.15
C GLY A 28 5.64 15.18 -1.84
N VAL A 29 5.51 13.86 -1.81
CA VAL A 29 5.84 13.03 -0.65
C VAL A 29 7.26 12.48 -0.83
N TYR A 30 8.12 12.75 0.14
CA TYR A 30 9.52 12.31 0.10
C TYR A 30 9.63 10.85 0.51
N THR A 31 10.45 10.08 -0.20
CA THR A 31 10.66 8.67 0.10
C THR A 31 12.13 8.38 0.34
N GLN A 32 12.41 7.50 1.28
CA GLN A 32 13.77 7.09 1.63
C GLN A 32 13.78 5.61 1.96
N VAL A 33 14.74 4.88 1.41
CA VAL A 33 14.93 3.47 1.71
C VAL A 33 16.21 3.30 2.53
N GLY A 34 16.11 2.63 3.67
CA GLY A 34 17.24 2.43 4.55
C GLY A 34 16.91 1.44 5.64
N PRO A 35 17.88 1.04 6.46
CA PRO A 35 17.65 0.05 7.53
C PRO A 35 16.77 0.65 8.63
N LEU A 36 15.72 -0.06 8.99
CA LEU A 36 14.75 0.36 10.02
C LEU A 36 14.61 -0.68 11.15
N GLY A 37 15.50 -1.66 11.23
CA GLY A 37 15.42 -2.70 12.24
C GLY A 37 14.18 -3.55 12.06
N LYS A 38 13.30 -3.59 13.08
CA LYS A 38 12.09 -4.41 13.07
C LYS A 38 10.89 -3.73 12.41
N ILE A 39 10.98 -2.45 12.13
CA ILE A 39 9.88 -1.68 11.55
C ILE A 39 9.94 -1.85 10.03
N TYR A 40 8.80 -2.14 9.40
CA TYR A 40 8.72 -2.27 7.95
C TYR A 40 8.83 -0.92 7.25
N GLY A 41 8.19 0.09 7.81
CA GLY A 41 8.22 1.43 7.29
C GLY A 41 7.53 2.41 8.21
N CYS A 42 7.57 3.67 7.85
CA CYS A 42 6.85 4.70 8.59
C CYS A 42 6.54 5.89 7.68
N CYS A 43 5.53 6.64 8.10
CA CYS A 43 5.15 7.88 7.46
C CYS A 43 5.19 8.96 8.52
N LEU A 44 5.95 10.03 8.27
CA LEU A 44 6.15 11.12 9.22
C LEU A 44 5.83 12.45 8.57
N THR A 45 5.31 13.37 9.37
CA THR A 45 5.16 14.78 8.95
C THR A 45 6.20 15.62 9.71
N ILE A 46 7.06 16.27 8.97
CA ILE A 46 8.11 17.11 9.54
C ILE A 46 8.04 18.48 8.85
N ALA A 47 7.81 19.52 9.64
CA ALA A 47 7.69 20.90 9.12
C ALA A 47 6.65 21.02 7.99
N GLY A 48 5.55 20.28 8.10
CA GLY A 48 4.48 20.30 7.11
C GLY A 48 4.71 19.42 5.89
N GLU A 49 5.86 18.76 5.80
CA GLU A 49 6.18 17.87 4.68
C GLU A 49 6.04 16.41 5.09
N ARG A 50 5.55 15.57 4.17
CA ARG A 50 5.37 14.14 4.40
C ARG A 50 6.60 13.37 3.94
N PHE A 51 7.07 12.47 4.81
CA PHE A 51 8.21 11.60 4.55
C PHE A 51 7.82 10.15 4.76
N ILE A 52 8.19 9.31 3.82
CA ILE A 52 8.00 7.86 3.89
C ILE A 52 9.37 7.19 3.97
N TYR A 53 9.56 6.35 4.97
CA TYR A 53 10.77 5.55 5.13
C TYR A 53 10.42 4.08 4.95
N ILE A 54 11.20 3.37 4.17
CA ILE A 54 10.98 1.97 3.82
C ILE A 54 12.20 1.16 4.23
N ASN A 55 11.98 0.06 4.93
CA ASN A 55 13.07 -0.78 5.41
C ASN A 55 13.77 -1.50 4.24
N SER A 56 15.07 -1.23 4.08
CA SER A 56 15.88 -1.80 3.01
C SER A 56 16.15 -3.30 3.19
N ASP A 57 15.94 -3.86 4.39
CA ASP A 57 16.16 -5.29 4.65
C ASP A 57 15.04 -6.16 4.11
N LEU A 58 13.93 -5.59 3.70
CA LEU A 58 12.80 -6.31 3.10
C LEU A 58 13.09 -6.63 1.63
N ASP A 59 12.46 -7.70 1.12
CA ASP A 59 12.56 -7.99 -0.31
C ASP A 59 11.86 -6.92 -1.14
N LYS A 60 12.09 -6.91 -2.44
CA LYS A 60 11.60 -5.85 -3.32
C LYS A 60 10.08 -5.74 -3.36
N SER A 61 9.38 -6.86 -3.42
CA SER A 61 7.91 -6.80 -3.45
C SER A 61 7.34 -6.33 -2.11
N THR A 62 7.94 -6.70 -1.00
CA THR A 62 7.53 -6.22 0.32
C THR A 62 7.84 -4.73 0.48
N GLN A 63 9.00 -4.27 0.02
CA GLN A 63 9.31 -2.83 0.01
C GLN A 63 8.26 -2.05 -0.76
N LYS A 64 7.82 -2.56 -1.90
CA LYS A 64 6.82 -1.90 -2.73
C LYS A 64 5.46 -1.86 -2.03
N MET A 65 5.09 -2.96 -1.37
CA MET A 65 3.88 -3.01 -0.57
C MET A 65 3.92 -1.99 0.57
N VAL A 66 5.05 -1.89 1.27
CA VAL A 66 5.23 -0.93 2.36
C VAL A 66 5.15 0.50 1.83
N ALA A 67 5.81 0.79 0.73
CA ALA A 67 5.76 2.13 0.12
C ALA A 67 4.32 2.52 -0.22
N ALA A 68 3.54 1.61 -0.80
CA ALA A 68 2.14 1.87 -1.14
C ALA A 68 1.28 2.06 0.11
N HIS A 69 1.51 1.26 1.15
CA HIS A 69 0.80 1.35 2.42
C HIS A 69 1.05 2.71 3.09
N GLU A 70 2.32 3.11 3.18
CA GLU A 70 2.69 4.38 3.79
C GLU A 70 2.19 5.57 2.95
N LEU A 71 2.21 5.44 1.64
CA LEU A 71 1.62 6.45 0.77
C LEU A 71 0.12 6.60 1.03
N GLY A 72 -0.56 5.49 1.27
CA GLY A 72 -1.97 5.51 1.66
C GLY A 72 -2.20 6.37 2.89
N HIS A 73 -1.39 6.22 3.91
CA HIS A 73 -1.45 7.08 5.11
C HIS A 73 -1.19 8.54 4.75
N ALA A 74 -0.16 8.80 3.95
CA ALA A 74 0.21 10.16 3.58
C ALA A 74 -0.92 10.88 2.84
N VAL A 75 -1.68 10.16 2.03
CA VAL A 75 -2.75 10.72 1.20
C VAL A 75 -4.07 10.85 1.96
N MET A 76 -4.40 9.86 2.80
CA MET A 76 -5.74 9.75 3.38
C MET A 76 -5.81 10.16 4.86
N HIS A 77 -4.70 10.14 5.57
CA HIS A 77 -4.69 10.32 7.01
C HIS A 77 -3.84 11.52 7.40
N GLN A 78 -4.26 12.24 8.44
CA GLN A 78 -3.63 13.52 8.80
C GLN A 78 -2.72 13.44 10.03
N GLU A 79 -2.66 12.29 10.69
CA GLU A 79 -1.78 12.10 11.83
C GLU A 79 -0.33 12.35 11.44
N ASP A 80 0.47 12.86 12.39
CA ASP A 80 1.85 13.26 12.12
C ASP A 80 2.80 12.09 11.93
N TYR A 81 2.43 10.91 12.38
CA TYR A 81 3.28 9.74 12.22
C TYR A 81 2.48 8.45 12.18
N PHE A 82 3.00 7.48 11.43
CA PHE A 82 2.52 6.10 11.38
C PHE A 82 3.73 5.19 11.30
N PHE A 83 3.73 4.12 12.12
CA PHE A 83 4.77 3.10 12.08
C PHE A 83 4.17 1.78 11.66
N PHE A 84 4.72 1.19 10.60
CA PHE A 84 4.25 -0.09 10.09
C PHE A 84 5.19 -1.19 10.57
N ASN A 85 4.62 -2.05 11.40
CA ASN A 85 5.26 -3.28 11.84
C ASN A 85 4.25 -4.39 11.54
N TRP A 86 4.56 -5.27 10.59
CA TRP A 86 3.60 -6.27 10.13
C TRP A 86 3.26 -7.24 11.27
N MET A 87 2.05 -7.10 11.79
CA MET A 87 1.50 -7.98 12.80
C MET A 87 0.15 -8.50 12.32
N PRO A 88 0.07 -9.75 11.86
CA PRO A 88 -1.10 -10.27 11.14
C PRO A 88 -2.42 -10.10 11.85
N ASP A 89 -2.44 -10.14 13.19
CA ASP A 89 -3.70 -10.16 13.94
C ASP A 89 -4.14 -8.83 14.51
N SER A 90 -3.23 -7.87 14.68
CA SER A 90 -3.54 -6.64 15.39
C SER A 90 -3.78 -5.43 14.48
N LEU A 91 -3.11 -5.37 13.34
CA LEU A 91 -3.20 -4.22 12.43
C LEU A 91 -4.52 -4.14 11.70
N HIS A 92 -5.19 -5.26 11.50
CA HIS A 92 -6.41 -5.33 10.72
C HIS A 92 -7.63 -4.77 11.45
N ARG A 93 -7.50 -4.37 12.72
CA ARG A 93 -8.61 -3.83 13.52
C ARG A 93 -8.67 -2.32 13.49
N ASN A 94 -7.56 -1.67 13.19
CA ASN A 94 -7.52 -0.22 13.12
C ASN A 94 -8.00 0.23 11.75
N ARG A 95 -8.99 1.12 11.73
CA ARG A 95 -9.59 1.61 10.49
C ARG A 95 -8.57 2.25 9.56
N ALA A 96 -7.69 3.09 10.09
CA ALA A 96 -6.67 3.74 9.28
C ALA A 96 -5.73 2.73 8.64
N GLU A 97 -5.37 1.67 9.35
CA GLU A 97 -4.52 0.62 8.82
C GLU A 97 -5.24 -0.21 7.75
N ILE A 98 -6.51 -0.51 7.94
CA ILE A 98 -7.30 -1.21 6.92
C ILE A 98 -7.41 -0.35 5.66
N GLU A 99 -7.64 0.94 5.81
CA GLU A 99 -7.71 1.86 4.67
C GLU A 99 -6.37 1.93 3.93
N ALA A 100 -5.26 2.00 4.66
CA ALA A 100 -3.94 2.03 4.04
C ALA A 100 -3.60 0.73 3.32
N HIS A 101 -3.93 -0.42 3.90
CA HIS A 101 -3.75 -1.71 3.23
C HIS A 101 -4.62 -1.82 1.98
N THR A 102 -5.87 -1.37 2.06
CA THR A 102 -6.77 -1.38 0.91
C THR A 102 -6.25 -0.49 -0.20
N PHE A 103 -5.81 0.72 0.14
CA PHE A 103 -5.17 1.62 -0.83
C PHE A 103 -4.00 0.94 -1.52
N ALA A 104 -3.11 0.31 -0.75
CA ALA A 104 -1.92 -0.34 -1.27
C ALA A 104 -2.29 -1.50 -2.21
N ALA A 105 -3.22 -2.36 -1.81
CA ALA A 105 -3.64 -3.49 -2.64
C ALA A 105 -4.32 -3.02 -3.92
N GLU A 106 -5.16 -2.01 -3.84
CA GLU A 106 -5.83 -1.47 -5.01
C GLU A 106 -4.86 -0.79 -5.98
N LEU A 107 -3.85 -0.12 -5.44
CA LEU A 107 -2.84 0.54 -6.28
C LEU A 107 -1.94 -0.48 -6.98
N LEU A 108 -1.43 -1.46 -6.23
CA LEU A 108 -0.42 -2.40 -6.74
C LEU A 108 -1.00 -3.53 -7.56
N VAL A 109 -2.27 -3.88 -7.35
CA VAL A 109 -2.93 -4.96 -8.08
C VAL A 109 -4.14 -4.38 -8.81
N PRO A 110 -3.96 -3.92 -10.06
CA PRO A 110 -5.09 -3.38 -10.83
C PRO A 110 -6.20 -4.41 -10.99
N ASP A 111 -7.43 -3.93 -11.13
CA ASP A 111 -8.60 -4.79 -11.32
C ASP A 111 -8.40 -5.76 -12.49
N SER A 112 -7.75 -5.30 -13.56
CA SER A 112 -7.50 -6.13 -14.75
C SER A 112 -6.75 -7.42 -14.42
N VAL A 113 -5.83 -7.38 -13.46
CA VAL A 113 -5.07 -8.57 -13.07
C VAL A 113 -6.01 -9.66 -12.54
N VAL A 114 -6.98 -9.27 -11.69
CA VAL A 114 -7.94 -10.23 -11.13
C VAL A 114 -8.95 -10.65 -12.19
N LEU A 115 -9.44 -9.71 -12.99
CA LEU A 115 -10.46 -9.98 -14.01
C LEU A 115 -9.93 -10.84 -15.15
N GLU A 116 -8.65 -10.77 -15.47
CA GLU A 116 -8.01 -11.61 -16.49
C GLU A 116 -7.73 -13.03 -16.02
N HIS A 117 -7.88 -13.29 -14.72
CA HIS A 117 -7.61 -14.60 -14.13
C HIS A 117 -8.81 -15.07 -13.31
N PRO A 118 -9.99 -15.24 -13.96
CA PRO A 118 -11.19 -15.66 -13.23
C PRO A 118 -11.00 -17.04 -12.63
N GLY A 119 -11.45 -17.21 -11.40
CA GLY A 119 -11.32 -18.46 -10.70
C GLY A 119 -9.98 -18.70 -10.00
N PHE A 120 -9.04 -17.76 -10.10
CA PHE A 120 -7.79 -17.87 -9.36
C PHE A 120 -8.05 -17.76 -7.86
N THR A 121 -7.40 -18.65 -7.09
CA THR A 121 -7.39 -18.55 -5.63
C THR A 121 -6.41 -17.45 -5.20
N LEU A 122 -6.47 -17.06 -3.92
CA LEU A 122 -5.48 -16.14 -3.37
C LEU A 122 -4.05 -16.68 -3.53
N SER A 123 -3.88 -18.00 -3.35
CA SER A 123 -2.57 -18.64 -3.53
C SER A 123 -2.07 -18.47 -4.95
N GLN A 124 -2.93 -18.65 -5.94
CA GLN A 124 -2.56 -18.48 -7.34
C GLN A 124 -2.26 -17.04 -7.68
N LEU A 125 -3.05 -16.10 -7.15
CA LEU A 125 -2.79 -14.67 -7.34
C LEU A 125 -1.49 -14.24 -6.66
N SER A 126 -1.18 -14.81 -5.51
CA SER A 126 0.08 -14.57 -4.82
C SER A 126 1.27 -15.00 -5.67
N ALA A 127 1.19 -16.20 -6.26
CA ALA A 127 2.24 -16.69 -7.13
C ALA A 127 2.41 -15.82 -8.38
N LEU A 128 1.31 -15.34 -8.94
CA LEU A 128 1.32 -14.50 -10.13
C LEU A 128 1.90 -13.11 -9.85
N THR A 129 1.51 -12.48 -8.77
CA THR A 129 1.83 -11.08 -8.48
C THR A 129 3.11 -10.90 -7.65
N GLY A 130 3.50 -11.92 -6.90
CA GLY A 130 4.61 -11.83 -5.97
C GLY A 130 4.24 -11.25 -4.61
N TYR A 131 2.98 -10.88 -4.39
CA TYR A 131 2.52 -10.35 -3.11
C TYR A 131 1.91 -11.43 -2.24
N ALA A 132 2.07 -11.29 -0.91
CA ALA A 132 1.56 -12.25 0.06
C ALA A 132 0.02 -12.32 0.03
N GLU A 133 -0.53 -13.50 0.32
CA GLU A 133 -1.98 -13.69 0.37
C GLU A 133 -2.65 -12.75 1.37
N ASN A 134 -2.03 -12.54 2.52
CA ASN A 134 -2.58 -11.63 3.54
C ASN A 134 -2.73 -10.20 3.03
N PHE A 135 -1.85 -9.77 2.16
CA PHE A 135 -1.95 -8.47 1.51
C PHE A 135 -3.07 -8.46 0.48
N LEU A 136 -3.15 -9.51 -0.34
CA LEU A 136 -4.15 -9.61 -1.41
C LEU A 136 -5.59 -9.67 -0.89
N LYS A 137 -5.78 -10.04 0.36
CA LYS A 137 -7.12 -10.02 0.99
C LYS A 137 -7.75 -8.63 1.04
N PHE A 138 -6.95 -7.59 0.94
CA PHE A 138 -7.46 -6.22 0.93
C PHE A 138 -7.94 -5.76 -0.45
N LYS A 139 -7.69 -6.56 -1.48
CA LYS A 139 -8.16 -6.25 -2.83
C LYS A 139 -9.66 -6.51 -2.95
N LYS A 140 -10.40 -5.55 -3.51
CA LYS A 140 -11.86 -5.59 -3.66
C LYS A 140 -12.23 -5.48 -5.13
N VAL A 141 -12.64 -6.60 -5.75
CA VAL A 141 -13.09 -6.60 -7.13
C VAL A 141 -14.41 -7.37 -7.21
N GLY A 142 -15.51 -6.64 -7.24
CA GLY A 142 -16.83 -7.20 -7.49
C GLY A 142 -17.20 -8.44 -6.67
N GLY A 143 -16.64 -8.61 -5.48
CA GLY A 143 -16.87 -9.78 -4.63
C GLY A 143 -16.08 -11.01 -5.05
N VAL A 144 -15.09 -10.86 -5.92
CA VAL A 144 -14.29 -11.99 -6.43
C VAL A 144 -13.31 -12.53 -5.38
N LEU A 145 -12.85 -11.68 -4.50
CA LEU A 145 -11.91 -12.06 -3.45
C LEU A 145 -12.53 -12.01 -2.06
#